data_6b01473231006cd9e48fd79dfe689cf4
#
_entry.id   6b01473231006cd9e48fd79dfe689cf4
#
_cell.length_a   1.000
_cell.length_b   1.000
_cell.length_c   1.000
_cell.angle_alpha   90.00
_cell.angle_beta   90.00
_cell.angle_gamma   90.00
#
_symmetry.space_group_name_H-M   'P 1'
#
loop_
_entity.id
_entity.type
_entity.pdbx_description
1 polymer ?
#
loop_
_entity_poly.entity_id
_entity_poly.type
_entity_poly.pdbx_seq_one_letter_code
_entity_poly.pdbx_strand_id
1 'polypeptide(L)'
;MSPIAVAAEPADLPAGWLPRAGSVLVVLARPGQESAELGGLLYAFRRTGADLALLCLTRGEASTVNSTWSARLEAVRPWELQLAASVLGISQVTVASYPDGNLGRQPEAELRNRIGRAIRQHAADLVLVIDPAAGDADDDDTAMDDTVMDDAAVAAAACTAARRAGVPVLARTSPPGQVAGAWAIDLGPDAGTARAIQKAAVAAHESQSPALPELIRRLDRLDGREHLRWLVTPAWARQTPETQEKTCPTARPRPIAATARKPPTPATSLPWRKADTSS
;
A
#
# COMPACT_ATOMS: atom_id res chain seq x y z
N MET A 1 -16.05 -20.54 19.55
CA MET A 1 -15.05 -19.64 18.95
C MET A 1 -13.69 -20.17 19.38
N SER A 2 -12.98 -20.85 18.48
CA SER A 2 -11.64 -21.36 18.77
C SER A 2 -10.63 -20.21 18.55
N PRO A 3 -9.65 -20.03 19.43
CA PRO A 3 -8.64 -19.01 19.26
C PRO A 3 -7.81 -19.32 18.01
N ILE A 4 -7.62 -18.30 17.17
CA ILE A 4 -6.71 -18.36 16.03
C ILE A 4 -5.32 -18.63 16.60
N ALA A 5 -4.73 -19.78 16.23
CA ALA A 5 -3.38 -20.13 16.64
C ALA A 5 -2.43 -19.01 16.13
N VAL A 6 -1.81 -18.32 17.09
CA VAL A 6 -0.73 -17.37 16.83
C VAL A 6 0.41 -18.16 16.20
N ALA A 7 0.71 -17.89 14.94
CA ALA A 7 1.87 -18.45 14.29
C ALA A 7 3.13 -18.00 15.06
N ALA A 8 4.05 -18.94 15.29
CA ALA A 8 5.34 -18.66 15.93
C ALA A 8 6.00 -17.43 15.30
N GLU A 9 6.58 -16.58 16.16
CA GLU A 9 7.32 -15.39 15.73
C GLU A 9 8.40 -15.79 14.72
N PRO A 10 8.53 -15.06 13.60
CA PRO A 10 9.65 -15.28 12.70
C PRO A 10 10.92 -14.88 13.46
N ALA A 11 11.77 -15.85 13.76
CA ALA A 11 13.07 -15.61 14.36
C ALA A 11 13.85 -14.61 13.49
N ASP A 12 14.26 -13.49 14.11
CA ASP A 12 15.28 -12.55 13.68
C ASP A 12 15.28 -12.12 12.18
N LEU A 13 14.22 -11.42 11.76
CA LEU A 13 14.35 -10.59 10.56
C LEU A 13 15.24 -9.38 10.89
N PRO A 14 16.28 -9.09 10.08
CA PRO A 14 17.12 -7.93 10.33
C PRO A 14 16.29 -6.65 10.40
N ALA A 15 16.53 -5.80 11.40
CA ALA A 15 15.89 -4.49 11.47
C ALA A 15 16.12 -3.75 10.12
N GLY A 16 15.03 -3.21 9.54
CA GLY A 16 15.11 -2.50 8.27
C GLY A 16 14.87 -3.35 7.02
N TRP A 17 14.47 -4.62 7.15
CA TRP A 17 14.27 -5.49 6.00
C TRP A 17 12.88 -5.32 5.36
N LEU A 18 12.87 -4.89 4.09
CA LEU A 18 11.67 -4.88 3.24
C LEU A 18 11.62 -6.19 2.43
N PRO A 19 10.50 -6.94 2.43
CA PRO A 19 10.37 -8.15 1.61
C PRO A 19 10.61 -7.85 0.13
N ARG A 20 11.33 -8.73 -0.56
CA ARG A 20 11.46 -8.63 -2.01
C ARG A 20 10.20 -9.14 -2.67
N ALA A 21 9.64 -8.34 -3.56
CA ALA A 21 8.51 -8.69 -4.40
C ALA A 21 8.75 -8.13 -5.81
N GLY A 22 8.39 -8.89 -6.82
CA GLY A 22 8.41 -8.44 -8.23
C GLY A 22 7.09 -7.76 -8.59
N SER A 23 5.97 -8.22 -8.02
CA SER A 23 4.63 -7.67 -8.25
C SER A 23 3.84 -7.62 -6.95
N VAL A 24 3.46 -6.42 -6.53
CA VAL A 24 2.69 -6.17 -5.31
C VAL A 24 1.27 -5.78 -5.66
N LEU A 25 0.29 -6.56 -5.19
CA LEU A 25 -1.12 -6.18 -5.23
C LEU A 25 -1.51 -5.51 -3.92
N VAL A 26 -1.81 -4.24 -3.96
CA VAL A 26 -2.40 -3.49 -2.86
C VAL A 26 -3.91 -3.70 -2.85
N VAL A 27 -4.49 -4.07 -1.71
CA VAL A 27 -5.94 -4.24 -1.57
C VAL A 27 -6.44 -3.36 -0.43
N LEU A 28 -7.35 -2.45 -0.75
CA LEU A 28 -7.85 -1.43 0.18
C LEU A 28 -9.37 -1.39 0.19
N ALA A 29 -9.92 -0.92 1.30
CA ALA A 29 -11.34 -0.69 1.45
C ALA A 29 -11.78 0.51 0.61
N ARG A 30 -11.10 1.66 0.73
CA ARG A 30 -11.54 2.94 0.16
C ARG A 30 -10.40 3.77 -0.43
N PRO A 31 -10.71 4.72 -1.36
CA PRO A 31 -9.75 5.69 -1.87
C PRO A 31 -9.16 6.58 -0.75
N GLY A 32 -7.89 6.92 -0.87
CA GLY A 32 -7.13 7.73 0.09
C GLY A 32 -6.23 6.91 1.02
N GLN A 33 -6.57 5.64 1.28
CA GLN A 33 -5.76 4.77 2.14
C GLN A 33 -4.38 4.46 1.53
N GLU A 34 -4.27 4.35 0.21
CA GLU A 34 -3.01 4.15 -0.50
C GLU A 34 -2.01 5.27 -0.24
N SER A 35 -2.52 6.49 -0.13
CA SER A 35 -1.72 7.70 0.13
C SER A 35 -1.46 7.88 1.62
N ALA A 36 -2.52 7.85 2.43
CA ALA A 36 -2.48 8.16 3.85
C ALA A 36 -1.69 7.10 4.64
N GLU A 37 -1.93 5.81 4.34
CA GLU A 37 -1.40 4.71 5.15
C GLU A 37 -0.19 4.03 4.51
N LEU A 38 -0.14 3.95 3.18
CA LEU A 38 0.82 3.10 2.48
C LEU A 38 1.85 3.86 1.64
N GLY A 39 1.70 5.18 1.46
CA GLY A 39 2.50 5.94 0.48
C GLY A 39 4.01 5.78 0.63
N GLY A 40 4.53 5.83 1.85
CA GLY A 40 5.96 5.60 2.12
C GLY A 40 6.41 4.18 1.78
N LEU A 41 5.60 3.19 2.13
CA LEU A 41 5.87 1.78 1.85
C LEU A 41 5.79 1.47 0.34
N LEU A 42 4.83 2.03 -0.37
CA LEU A 42 4.70 1.90 -1.82
C LEU A 42 5.91 2.50 -2.54
N TYR A 43 6.39 3.66 -2.07
CA TYR A 43 7.63 4.23 -2.56
C TYR A 43 8.81 3.26 -2.36
N ALA A 44 8.92 2.65 -1.19
CA ALA A 44 9.99 1.68 -0.90
C ALA A 44 9.94 0.47 -1.84
N PHE A 45 8.77 -0.14 -2.06
CA PHE A 45 8.60 -1.24 -3.02
C PHE A 45 8.97 -0.83 -4.45
N ARG A 46 8.50 0.34 -4.90
CA ARG A 46 8.85 0.87 -6.22
C ARG A 46 10.36 1.02 -6.39
N ARG A 47 11.06 1.48 -5.35
CA ARG A 47 12.52 1.62 -5.35
C ARG A 47 13.25 0.29 -5.52
N THR A 48 12.66 -0.82 -5.08
CA THR A 48 13.20 -2.17 -5.33
C THR A 48 12.90 -2.71 -6.72
N GLY A 49 12.12 -1.98 -7.53
CA GLY A 49 11.73 -2.36 -8.88
C GLY A 49 10.45 -3.20 -8.94
N ALA A 50 9.66 -3.23 -7.86
CA ALA A 50 8.38 -3.92 -7.85
C ALA A 50 7.34 -3.20 -8.75
N ASP A 51 6.56 -3.99 -9.49
CA ASP A 51 5.36 -3.51 -10.16
C ASP A 51 4.23 -3.40 -9.14
N LEU A 52 3.54 -2.25 -9.13
CA LEU A 52 2.47 -1.96 -8.19
C LEU A 52 1.12 -1.97 -8.89
N ALA A 53 0.18 -2.78 -8.38
CA ALA A 53 -1.22 -2.78 -8.77
C ALA A 53 -2.11 -2.52 -7.55
N LEU A 54 -3.25 -1.84 -7.74
CA LEU A 54 -4.18 -1.49 -6.68
C LEU A 54 -5.59 -2.00 -7.01
N LEU A 55 -6.20 -2.69 -6.05
CA LEU A 55 -7.62 -3.00 -5.99
C LEU A 55 -8.24 -2.25 -4.82
N CYS A 56 -9.07 -1.25 -5.09
CA CYS A 56 -9.91 -0.55 -4.13
C CYS A 56 -11.32 -1.15 -4.18
N LEU A 57 -11.89 -1.55 -3.04
CA LEU A 57 -13.15 -2.28 -3.03
C LEU A 57 -14.38 -1.37 -3.05
N THR A 58 -14.29 -0.16 -2.50
CA THR A 58 -15.39 0.83 -2.54
C THR A 58 -15.00 2.07 -3.33
N ARG A 59 -15.96 2.95 -3.54
CA ARG A 59 -15.72 4.27 -4.12
C ARG A 59 -15.51 5.35 -3.07
N GLY A 60 -15.64 4.99 -1.79
CA GLY A 60 -15.45 5.91 -0.68
C GLY A 60 -16.58 6.92 -0.50
N GLU A 61 -17.77 6.59 -0.95
CA GLU A 61 -18.94 7.48 -0.99
C GLU A 61 -19.51 7.81 0.39
N ALA A 62 -19.23 7.00 1.41
CA ALA A 62 -19.71 7.22 2.77
C ALA A 62 -18.88 8.25 3.57
N SER A 63 -17.85 8.86 2.98
CA SER A 63 -17.04 9.84 3.70
C SER A 63 -17.84 11.07 4.12
N THR A 64 -17.70 11.46 5.38
CA THR A 64 -18.30 12.65 5.97
C THR A 64 -17.35 13.83 6.14
N VAL A 65 -16.08 13.66 5.73
CA VAL A 65 -14.98 14.64 5.95
C VAL A 65 -15.30 16.00 5.32
N ASN A 66 -15.97 16.02 4.16
CA ASN A 66 -16.29 17.26 3.47
C ASN A 66 -17.71 17.23 2.91
N SER A 67 -18.64 17.87 3.61
CA SER A 67 -20.05 17.91 3.23
C SER A 67 -20.31 18.58 1.88
N THR A 68 -19.43 19.46 1.42
CA THR A 68 -19.55 20.14 0.11
C THR A 68 -19.50 19.15 -1.05
N TRP A 69 -18.81 18.03 -0.90
CA TRP A 69 -18.65 17.00 -1.91
C TRP A 69 -19.63 15.82 -1.77
N SER A 70 -20.41 15.74 -0.69
CA SER A 70 -21.20 14.55 -0.32
C SER A 70 -22.00 13.94 -1.48
N ALA A 71 -22.68 14.76 -2.29
CA ALA A 71 -23.47 14.30 -3.44
C ALA A 71 -22.64 13.80 -4.65
N ARG A 72 -21.32 13.96 -4.63
CA ARG A 72 -20.43 13.67 -5.78
C ARG A 72 -19.29 12.70 -5.44
N LEU A 73 -19.15 12.30 -4.19
CA LEU A 73 -18.01 11.50 -3.71
C LEU A 73 -17.84 10.20 -4.51
N GLU A 74 -18.94 9.52 -4.84
CA GLU A 74 -18.91 8.29 -5.62
C GLU A 74 -18.20 8.44 -6.98
N ALA A 75 -18.33 9.60 -7.62
CA ALA A 75 -17.69 9.89 -8.89
C ALA A 75 -16.29 10.50 -8.73
N VAL A 76 -16.09 11.36 -7.74
CA VAL A 76 -14.88 12.15 -7.57
C VAL A 76 -13.74 11.31 -6.97
N ARG A 77 -14.01 10.57 -5.90
CA ARG A 77 -12.95 9.84 -5.17
C ARG A 77 -12.21 8.78 -5.99
N PRO A 78 -12.87 7.99 -6.88
CA PRO A 78 -12.16 7.10 -7.80
C PRO A 78 -11.22 7.83 -8.76
N TRP A 79 -11.56 9.04 -9.19
CA TRP A 79 -10.71 9.85 -10.04
C TRP A 79 -9.49 10.42 -9.26
N GLU A 80 -9.73 10.91 -8.05
CA GLU A 80 -8.65 11.35 -7.14
C GLU A 80 -7.68 10.20 -6.84
N LEU A 81 -8.21 8.98 -6.64
CA LEU A 81 -7.40 7.77 -6.48
C LEU A 81 -6.49 7.52 -7.69
N GLN A 82 -6.98 7.71 -8.92
CA GLN A 82 -6.14 7.57 -10.12
C GLN A 82 -5.00 8.59 -10.13
N LEU A 83 -5.26 9.84 -9.73
CA LEU A 83 -4.23 10.87 -9.63
C LEU A 83 -3.19 10.51 -8.56
N ALA A 84 -3.63 10.15 -7.36
CA ALA A 84 -2.77 9.74 -6.27
C ALA A 84 -1.92 8.51 -6.63
N ALA A 85 -2.53 7.52 -7.27
CA ALA A 85 -1.85 6.32 -7.77
C ALA A 85 -0.74 6.66 -8.77
N SER A 86 -0.99 7.61 -9.68
CA SER A 86 0.01 8.11 -10.61
C SER A 86 1.22 8.73 -9.89
N VAL A 87 0.98 9.53 -8.84
CA VAL A 87 2.03 10.12 -8.01
C VAL A 87 2.85 9.03 -7.30
N LEU A 88 2.19 8.01 -6.76
CA LEU A 88 2.82 6.87 -6.07
C LEU A 88 3.51 5.90 -7.04
N GLY A 89 3.24 6.00 -8.34
CA GLY A 89 3.79 5.11 -9.36
C GLY A 89 3.13 3.74 -9.42
N ILE A 90 1.86 3.67 -9.01
CA ILE A 90 1.01 2.49 -9.18
C ILE A 90 0.60 2.42 -10.65
N SER A 91 0.92 1.32 -11.32
CA SER A 91 0.75 1.17 -12.77
C SER A 91 -0.68 0.80 -13.17
N GLN A 92 -1.42 0.14 -12.29
CA GLN A 92 -2.77 -0.35 -12.56
C GLN A 92 -3.67 -0.15 -11.35
N VAL A 93 -4.83 0.49 -11.58
CA VAL A 93 -5.83 0.74 -10.54
C VAL A 93 -7.16 0.14 -10.97
N THR A 94 -7.76 -0.64 -10.09
CA THR A 94 -9.11 -1.16 -10.24
C THR A 94 -9.94 -0.70 -9.05
N VAL A 95 -11.08 -0.07 -9.31
CA VAL A 95 -12.06 0.31 -8.29
C VAL A 95 -13.30 -0.55 -8.45
N ALA A 96 -13.69 -1.23 -7.39
CA ALA A 96 -14.97 -1.94 -7.33
C ALA A 96 -16.07 -0.98 -6.85
N SER A 97 -17.30 -1.50 -6.70
CA SER A 97 -18.47 -0.69 -6.32
C SER A 97 -19.20 -1.35 -5.16
N TYR A 98 -18.45 -1.91 -4.21
CA TYR A 98 -19.09 -2.35 -2.96
C TYR A 98 -19.47 -1.12 -2.14
N PRO A 99 -20.58 -1.18 -1.38
CA PRO A 99 -20.96 -0.07 -0.52
C PRO A 99 -19.89 0.26 0.52
N ASP A 100 -19.46 1.50 0.58
CA ASP A 100 -18.49 2.00 1.54
C ASP A 100 -19.08 1.98 2.96
N GLY A 101 -18.27 1.57 3.96
CA GLY A 101 -18.70 1.35 5.33
C GLY A 101 -19.52 0.05 5.54
N ASN A 102 -19.62 -0.81 4.52
CA ASN A 102 -20.41 -2.03 4.58
C ASN A 102 -19.72 -3.27 4.05
N LEU A 103 -18.39 -3.27 3.92
CA LEU A 103 -17.64 -4.44 3.45
C LEU A 103 -17.75 -5.61 4.43
N GLY A 104 -17.83 -5.34 5.72
CA GLY A 104 -18.01 -6.37 6.75
C GLY A 104 -19.34 -7.13 6.63
N ARG A 105 -20.33 -6.56 5.94
CA ARG A 105 -21.64 -7.19 5.68
C ARG A 105 -21.71 -7.92 4.33
N GLN A 106 -20.68 -7.76 3.49
CA GLN A 106 -20.61 -8.45 2.21
C GLN A 106 -20.28 -9.93 2.41
N PRO A 107 -20.75 -10.84 1.56
CA PRO A 107 -20.35 -12.24 1.61
C PRO A 107 -18.84 -12.36 1.45
N GLU A 108 -18.14 -12.92 2.44
CA GLU A 108 -16.67 -13.11 2.40
C GLU A 108 -16.22 -13.81 1.11
N ALA A 109 -17.02 -14.77 0.64
CA ALA A 109 -16.74 -15.51 -0.59
C ALA A 109 -16.67 -14.59 -1.83
N GLU A 110 -17.45 -13.53 -1.87
CA GLU A 110 -17.47 -12.58 -2.97
C GLU A 110 -16.21 -11.71 -2.96
N LEU A 111 -15.89 -11.09 -1.81
CA LEU A 111 -14.67 -10.29 -1.62
C LEU A 111 -13.42 -11.13 -1.93
N ARG A 112 -13.34 -12.34 -1.35
CA ARG A 112 -12.26 -13.29 -1.61
C ARG A 112 -12.10 -13.61 -3.09
N ASN A 113 -13.21 -13.89 -3.80
CA ASN A 113 -13.17 -14.23 -5.23
C ASN A 113 -12.72 -13.03 -6.07
N ARG A 114 -13.13 -11.81 -5.69
CA ARG A 114 -12.68 -10.57 -6.33
C ARG A 114 -11.18 -10.38 -6.18
N ILE A 115 -10.68 -10.50 -4.94
CA ILE A 115 -9.25 -10.39 -4.64
C ILE A 115 -8.45 -11.50 -5.32
N GLY A 116 -8.93 -12.75 -5.28
CA GLY A 116 -8.28 -13.87 -5.94
C GLY A 116 -8.17 -13.71 -7.47
N ARG A 117 -9.14 -13.06 -8.11
CA ARG A 117 -9.04 -12.68 -9.53
C ARG A 117 -7.94 -11.64 -9.74
N ALA A 118 -7.87 -10.62 -8.90
CA ALA A 118 -6.84 -9.58 -8.98
C ALA A 118 -5.43 -10.16 -8.78
N ILE A 119 -5.22 -11.06 -7.80
CA ILE A 119 -3.94 -11.75 -7.59
C ILE A 119 -3.48 -12.45 -8.86
N ARG A 120 -4.37 -13.18 -9.53
CA ARG A 120 -4.03 -13.89 -10.80
C ARG A 120 -3.82 -12.92 -11.96
N GLN A 121 -4.66 -11.89 -12.08
CA GLN A 121 -4.59 -10.90 -13.17
C GLN A 121 -3.24 -10.16 -13.16
N HIS A 122 -2.75 -9.82 -11.97
CA HIS A 122 -1.50 -9.08 -11.82
C HIS A 122 -0.30 -10.00 -11.55
N ALA A 123 -0.49 -11.33 -11.57
CA ALA A 123 0.55 -12.30 -11.21
C ALA A 123 1.28 -11.90 -9.91
N ALA A 124 0.50 -11.41 -8.92
CA ALA A 124 1.05 -10.85 -7.70
C ALA A 124 1.80 -11.93 -6.89
N ASP A 125 3.01 -11.63 -6.46
CA ASP A 125 3.81 -12.47 -5.58
C ASP A 125 3.78 -11.97 -4.11
N LEU A 126 3.16 -10.80 -3.88
CA LEU A 126 2.87 -10.25 -2.57
C LEU A 126 1.52 -9.51 -2.58
N VAL A 127 0.71 -9.72 -1.55
CA VAL A 127 -0.47 -8.89 -1.29
C VAL A 127 -0.16 -7.95 -0.13
N LEU A 128 -0.48 -6.66 -0.29
CA LEU A 128 -0.32 -5.62 0.72
C LEU A 128 -1.68 -5.09 1.15
N VAL A 129 -1.92 -5.06 2.46
CA VAL A 129 -3.16 -4.56 3.08
C VAL A 129 -2.85 -3.65 4.27
N ILE A 130 -3.89 -3.02 4.83
CA ILE A 130 -3.82 -2.38 6.14
C ILE A 130 -4.14 -3.45 7.20
N ASP A 131 -3.39 -3.43 8.30
CA ASP A 131 -3.63 -4.32 9.42
C ASP A 131 -4.89 -3.87 10.20
N PRO A 132 -5.90 -4.74 10.34
CA PRO A 132 -7.08 -4.39 11.12
C PRO A 132 -6.80 -4.19 12.61
N ALA A 133 -5.62 -4.63 13.10
CA ALA A 133 -5.17 -4.38 14.47
C ALA A 133 -4.41 -3.05 14.61
N ALA A 134 -4.20 -2.31 13.52
CA ALA A 134 -3.57 -0.99 13.54
C ALA A 134 -4.61 0.08 13.93
N GLY A 135 -5.06 0.08 15.18
CA GLY A 135 -5.79 1.22 15.75
C GLY A 135 -4.82 2.34 16.08
N ASP A 136 -5.18 3.60 15.82
CA ASP A 136 -4.48 4.73 16.40
C ASP A 136 -4.73 4.69 17.92
N ALA A 137 -3.65 4.58 18.71
CA ALA A 137 -3.74 4.48 20.17
C ALA A 137 -4.29 5.78 20.84
N ASP A 138 -4.50 6.81 20.05
CA ASP A 138 -4.99 8.12 20.49
C ASP A 138 -6.50 8.33 20.26
N ASP A 139 -7.21 7.38 19.60
CA ASP A 139 -8.66 7.45 19.42
C ASP A 139 -9.37 6.83 20.63
N ASP A 140 -9.71 7.65 21.60
CA ASP A 140 -10.52 7.32 22.80
C ASP A 140 -12.02 7.12 22.46
N ASP A 141 -12.36 7.09 21.18
CA ASP A 141 -13.75 6.92 20.72
C ASP A 141 -14.05 5.44 20.45
N THR A 142 -14.64 4.80 21.44
CA THR A 142 -14.95 3.36 21.51
C THR A 142 -16.03 2.87 20.55
N ALA A 143 -16.46 3.66 19.59
CA ALA A 143 -17.25 3.18 18.46
C ALA A 143 -16.31 2.46 17.49
N MET A 144 -16.45 1.13 17.36
CA MET A 144 -15.86 0.39 16.23
C MET A 144 -16.40 1.03 14.96
N ASP A 145 -15.66 2.00 14.44
CA ASP A 145 -16.00 2.75 13.24
C ASP A 145 -16.13 1.77 12.07
N ASP A 146 -17.12 2.01 11.20
CA ASP A 146 -17.33 1.24 9.97
C ASP A 146 -16.04 1.11 9.15
N THR A 147 -15.08 2.03 9.34
CA THR A 147 -13.74 2.01 8.77
C THR A 147 -12.92 0.79 9.19
N VAL A 148 -12.87 0.52 10.50
CA VAL A 148 -12.12 -0.62 11.08
C VAL A 148 -12.75 -1.94 10.65
N MET A 149 -14.09 -1.98 10.58
CA MET A 149 -14.83 -3.18 10.14
C MET A 149 -14.57 -3.49 8.67
N ASP A 150 -14.50 -2.46 7.81
CA ASP A 150 -14.20 -2.62 6.39
C ASP A 150 -12.76 -3.11 6.18
N ASP A 151 -11.79 -2.54 6.89
CA ASP A 151 -10.38 -2.97 6.80
C ASP A 151 -10.20 -4.41 7.31
N ALA A 152 -10.92 -4.80 8.37
CA ALA A 152 -10.95 -6.18 8.86
C ALA A 152 -11.52 -7.15 7.81
N ALA A 153 -12.60 -6.78 7.13
CA ALA A 153 -13.19 -7.58 6.06
C ALA A 153 -12.23 -7.73 4.86
N VAL A 154 -11.56 -6.64 4.47
CA VAL A 154 -10.53 -6.65 3.42
C VAL A 154 -9.39 -7.59 3.79
N ALA A 155 -8.82 -7.44 4.99
CA ALA A 155 -7.69 -8.26 5.44
C ALA A 155 -8.06 -9.75 5.53
N ALA A 156 -9.23 -10.09 6.07
CA ALA A 156 -9.72 -11.46 6.15
C ALA A 156 -9.89 -12.10 4.76
N ALA A 157 -10.58 -11.41 3.85
CA ALA A 157 -10.79 -11.87 2.48
C ALA A 157 -9.47 -11.98 1.70
N ALA A 158 -8.55 -11.03 1.87
CA ALA A 158 -7.23 -11.05 1.27
C ALA A 158 -6.40 -12.23 1.76
N CYS A 159 -6.37 -12.49 3.07
CA CYS A 159 -5.68 -13.65 3.65
C CYS A 159 -6.23 -14.97 3.09
N THR A 160 -7.56 -15.09 2.97
CA THR A 160 -8.18 -16.31 2.46
C THR A 160 -7.89 -16.50 0.96
N ALA A 161 -7.95 -15.43 0.16
CA ALA A 161 -7.63 -15.46 -1.26
C ALA A 161 -6.15 -15.81 -1.50
N ALA A 162 -5.25 -15.16 -0.77
CA ALA A 162 -3.81 -15.30 -0.89
C ALA A 162 -3.32 -16.70 -0.48
N ARG A 163 -3.85 -17.27 0.63
CA ARG A 163 -3.55 -18.66 1.03
C ARG A 163 -3.91 -19.67 -0.08
N ARG A 164 -5.04 -19.47 -0.79
CA ARG A 164 -5.44 -20.33 -1.92
C ARG A 164 -4.53 -20.17 -3.13
N ALA A 165 -3.95 -18.99 -3.31
CA ALA A 165 -3.01 -18.69 -4.38
C ALA A 165 -1.56 -19.02 -4.04
N GLY A 166 -1.24 -19.35 -2.77
CA GLY A 166 0.13 -19.56 -2.32
C GLY A 166 0.94 -18.26 -2.19
N VAL A 167 0.27 -17.11 -2.06
CA VAL A 167 0.89 -15.78 -2.01
C VAL A 167 0.90 -15.27 -0.55
N PRO A 168 2.00 -14.68 -0.05
CA PRO A 168 2.04 -14.06 1.27
C PRO A 168 1.21 -12.78 1.34
N VAL A 169 0.75 -12.44 2.56
CA VAL A 169 0.07 -11.17 2.84
C VAL A 169 0.87 -10.39 3.87
N LEU A 170 1.33 -9.23 3.47
CA LEU A 170 1.97 -8.23 4.32
C LEU A 170 0.94 -7.17 4.69
N ALA A 171 0.97 -6.74 5.94
CA ALA A 171 0.13 -5.64 6.40
C ALA A 171 1.00 -4.48 6.91
N ARG A 172 0.61 -3.25 6.61
CA ARG A 172 1.08 -2.07 7.33
C ARG A 172 0.34 -2.05 8.66
N THR A 173 1.08 -1.87 9.76
CA THR A 173 0.56 -2.00 11.13
C THR A 173 1.04 -0.87 12.04
N SER A 174 0.60 -0.86 13.28
CA SER A 174 1.08 0.01 14.34
C SER A 174 2.50 -0.37 14.80
N PRO A 175 3.19 0.51 15.55
CA PRO A 175 4.56 0.27 16.01
C PRO A 175 4.74 -1.06 16.75
N PRO A 176 5.96 -1.67 16.69
CA PRO A 176 6.31 -2.83 17.51
C PRO A 176 6.04 -2.55 18.99
N GLY A 177 5.49 -3.54 19.68
CA GLY A 177 5.07 -3.42 21.09
C GLY A 177 3.57 -3.15 21.26
N GLN A 178 2.90 -2.59 20.24
CA GLN A 178 1.43 -2.47 20.21
C GLN A 178 0.79 -3.68 19.52
N VAL A 179 1.46 -4.25 18.50
CA VAL A 179 0.98 -5.39 17.74
C VAL A 179 2.04 -6.50 17.71
N ALA A 180 1.64 -7.71 18.13
CA ALA A 180 2.55 -8.87 18.15
C ALA A 180 3.03 -9.24 16.74
N GLY A 181 4.33 -9.56 16.61
CA GLY A 181 4.96 -9.94 15.34
C GLY A 181 5.17 -8.76 14.38
N ALA A 182 4.98 -7.52 14.83
CA ALA A 182 5.29 -6.33 14.05
C ALA A 182 6.79 -6.02 14.07
N TRP A 183 7.29 -5.50 12.95
CA TRP A 183 8.67 -4.98 12.85
C TRP A 183 8.69 -3.63 12.15
N ALA A 184 9.76 -2.87 12.35
CA ALA A 184 9.96 -1.60 11.68
C ALA A 184 10.92 -1.75 10.51
N ILE A 185 10.62 -1.05 9.41
CA ILE A 185 11.59 -0.74 8.35
C ILE A 185 11.94 0.73 8.39
N ASP A 186 13.16 1.05 8.02
CA ASP A 186 13.63 2.42 7.85
C ASP A 186 13.72 2.71 6.34
N LEU A 187 13.10 3.79 5.89
CA LEU A 187 13.16 4.25 4.50
C LEU A 187 14.56 4.82 4.15
N GLY A 188 15.43 4.93 5.16
CA GLY A 188 16.82 5.35 4.99
C GLY A 188 16.98 6.78 4.47
N PRO A 189 18.02 7.03 3.65
CA PRO A 189 18.29 8.36 3.11
C PRO A 189 17.18 8.88 2.20
N ASP A 190 16.33 8.02 1.69
CA ASP A 190 15.20 8.37 0.82
C ASP A 190 13.93 8.75 1.61
N ALA A 191 13.94 8.69 2.95
CA ALA A 191 12.76 8.95 3.79
C ALA A 191 12.10 10.30 3.47
N GLY A 192 12.88 11.36 3.33
CA GLY A 192 12.36 12.70 2.97
C GLY A 192 11.64 12.70 1.62
N THR A 193 12.21 12.03 0.61
CA THR A 193 11.61 11.89 -0.71
C THR A 193 10.34 11.03 -0.66
N ALA A 194 10.35 9.92 0.08
CA ALA A 194 9.19 9.06 0.27
C ALA A 194 8.02 9.84 0.89
N ARG A 195 8.29 10.62 1.95
CA ARG A 195 7.26 11.44 2.61
C ARG A 195 6.78 12.60 1.74
N ALA A 196 7.65 13.22 0.94
CA ALA A 196 7.24 14.25 0.00
C ALA A 196 6.29 13.70 -1.08
N ILE A 197 6.61 12.53 -1.65
CA ILE A 197 5.75 11.83 -2.61
C ILE A 197 4.44 11.42 -1.95
N GLN A 198 4.47 10.88 -0.74
CA GLN A 198 3.28 10.51 0.02
C GLN A 198 2.37 11.71 0.25
N LYS A 199 2.91 12.85 0.71
CA LYS A 199 2.14 14.09 0.90
C LYS A 199 1.55 14.62 -0.41
N ALA A 200 2.27 14.52 -1.51
CA ALA A 200 1.76 14.90 -2.82
C ALA A 200 0.60 14.00 -3.26
N ALA A 201 0.67 12.69 -2.98
CA ALA A 201 -0.42 11.76 -3.25
C ALA A 201 -1.65 12.05 -2.37
N VAL A 202 -1.44 12.32 -1.08
CA VAL A 202 -2.52 12.74 -0.16
C VAL A 202 -3.20 14.02 -0.65
N ALA A 203 -2.45 14.99 -1.14
CA ALA A 203 -2.99 16.25 -1.66
C ALA A 203 -3.84 16.07 -2.93
N ALA A 204 -3.71 14.94 -3.65
CA ALA A 204 -4.56 14.63 -4.81
C ALA A 204 -6.01 14.29 -4.41
N HIS A 205 -6.28 14.00 -3.12
CA HIS A 205 -7.62 13.75 -2.59
C HIS A 205 -8.28 15.05 -2.12
N GLU A 206 -8.59 15.94 -3.05
CA GLU A 206 -9.14 17.28 -2.78
C GLU A 206 -10.47 17.22 -2.01
N SER A 207 -11.31 16.23 -2.32
CA SER A 207 -12.58 16.01 -1.60
C SER A 207 -12.38 15.74 -0.10
N GLN A 208 -11.17 15.34 0.32
CA GLN A 208 -10.79 15.07 1.70
C GLN A 208 -9.91 16.19 2.30
N SER A 209 -9.82 17.34 1.66
CA SER A 209 -8.95 18.45 2.05
C SER A 209 -9.08 18.92 3.51
N PRO A 210 -10.26 18.90 4.18
CA PRO A 210 -10.34 19.27 5.59
C PRO A 210 -9.51 18.38 6.53
N ALA A 211 -9.25 17.12 6.17
CA ALA A 211 -8.43 16.21 6.97
C ALA A 211 -6.92 16.36 6.71
N LEU A 212 -6.51 17.07 5.64
CA LEU A 212 -5.10 17.18 5.23
C LEU A 212 -4.15 17.71 6.31
N PRO A 213 -4.48 18.76 7.09
CA PRO A 213 -3.54 19.31 8.07
C PRO A 213 -3.18 18.29 9.16
N GLU A 214 -4.15 17.49 9.63
CA GLU A 214 -3.92 16.46 10.64
C GLU A 214 -3.12 15.31 10.06
N LEU A 215 -3.51 14.85 8.88
CA LEU A 215 -2.83 13.77 8.17
C LEU A 215 -1.36 14.13 7.89
N ILE A 216 -1.07 15.36 7.46
CA ILE A 216 0.31 15.80 7.23
C ILE A 216 1.09 15.80 8.56
N ARG A 217 0.51 16.29 9.67
CA ARG A 217 1.15 16.22 10.98
C ARG A 217 1.43 14.77 11.41
N ARG A 218 0.49 13.84 11.13
CA ARG A 218 0.71 12.42 11.40
C ARG A 218 1.88 11.87 10.59
N LEU A 219 1.96 12.17 9.29
CA LEU A 219 3.06 11.76 8.43
C LEU A 219 4.41 12.32 8.87
N ASP A 220 4.43 13.54 9.42
CA ASP A 220 5.65 14.15 9.95
C ASP A 220 6.16 13.41 11.20
N ARG A 221 5.25 12.82 12.00
CA ARG A 221 5.62 12.02 13.19
C ARG A 221 6.18 10.63 12.85
N LEU A 222 5.93 10.10 11.65
CA LEU A 222 6.40 8.76 11.26
C LEU A 222 7.92 8.66 11.04
N ASP A 223 8.61 9.76 10.98
CA ASP A 223 10.08 9.88 11.08
C ASP A 223 10.85 8.92 10.14
N GLY A 224 10.32 8.67 8.94
CA GLY A 224 10.91 7.78 7.94
C GLY A 224 10.78 6.28 8.22
N ARG A 225 10.02 5.90 9.24
CA ARG A 225 9.75 4.50 9.58
C ARG A 225 8.40 4.03 9.08
N GLU A 226 8.34 2.76 8.69
CA GLU A 226 7.10 2.03 8.42
C GLU A 226 7.07 0.77 9.29
N HIS A 227 5.86 0.36 9.70
CA HIS A 227 5.67 -0.81 10.56
C HIS A 227 4.88 -1.86 9.81
N LEU A 228 5.36 -3.09 9.85
CA LEU A 228 4.87 -4.19 9.03
C LEU A 228 4.60 -5.42 9.89
N ARG A 229 3.66 -6.25 9.45
CA ARG A 229 3.38 -7.56 10.01
C ARG A 229 2.94 -8.53 8.92
N TRP A 230 3.36 -9.79 9.03
CA TRP A 230 2.80 -10.84 8.19
C TRP A 230 1.41 -11.26 8.69
N LEU A 231 0.40 -11.20 7.83
CA LEU A 231 -0.89 -11.84 8.05
C LEU A 231 -0.94 -13.24 7.43
N VAL A 232 -0.19 -13.44 6.35
CA VAL A 232 0.09 -14.76 5.75
C VAL A 232 1.59 -14.84 5.51
N THR A 233 2.27 -15.60 6.36
CA THR A 233 3.73 -15.75 6.33
C THR A 233 4.16 -16.50 5.07
N PRO A 234 5.17 -16.03 4.32
CA PRO A 234 5.72 -16.74 3.18
C PRO A 234 6.34 -18.08 3.59
N ALA A 235 6.37 -19.03 2.65
CA ALA A 235 6.85 -20.40 2.93
C ALA A 235 8.29 -20.43 3.47
N TRP A 236 9.17 -19.56 2.93
CA TRP A 236 10.57 -19.47 3.35
C TRP A 236 10.74 -18.93 4.78
N ALA A 237 9.84 -18.08 5.28
CA ALA A 237 9.90 -17.54 6.64
C ALA A 237 9.34 -18.51 7.71
N ARG A 238 8.75 -19.64 7.29
CA ARG A 238 8.24 -20.70 8.19
C ARG A 238 9.28 -21.77 8.48
N GLN A 239 10.46 -21.70 7.86
CA GLN A 239 11.54 -22.67 8.10
C GLN A 239 12.26 -22.29 9.39
N THR A 240 12.40 -23.25 10.30
CA THR A 240 13.17 -23.09 11.54
C THR A 240 14.66 -22.90 11.22
N PRO A 241 15.46 -22.28 12.12
CA PRO A 241 16.88 -21.99 11.89
C PRO A 241 17.74 -23.19 11.47
N GLU A 242 17.38 -24.40 11.87
CA GLU A 242 18.10 -25.64 11.51
C GLU A 242 18.05 -25.96 10.01
N THR A 243 17.08 -25.43 9.26
CA THR A 243 16.94 -25.67 7.82
C THR A 243 17.63 -24.59 6.97
N GLN A 244 17.91 -23.42 7.57
CA GLN A 244 18.54 -22.29 6.85
C GLN A 244 20.04 -22.48 6.61
N GLU A 245 20.75 -23.24 7.45
CA GLU A 245 22.20 -23.46 7.26
C GLU A 245 22.53 -24.29 6.01
N LYS A 246 21.57 -25.07 5.47
CA LYS A 246 21.79 -25.96 4.32
C LYS A 246 21.42 -25.37 2.95
N THR A 247 20.73 -24.22 2.89
CA THR A 247 20.23 -23.67 1.64
C THR A 247 20.58 -22.20 1.38
N CYS A 248 21.51 -21.62 2.15
CA CYS A 248 22.05 -20.30 1.85
C CYS A 248 23.11 -20.43 0.74
N PRO A 249 22.81 -20.08 -0.52
CA PRO A 249 23.89 -19.87 -1.49
C PRO A 249 24.61 -18.63 -1.00
N THR A 250 25.93 -18.76 -0.76
CA THR A 250 26.85 -17.66 -0.49
C THR A 250 26.88 -16.70 -1.69
N ALA A 251 25.84 -15.97 -1.93
CA ALA A 251 25.83 -14.83 -2.82
C ALA A 251 26.24 -13.62 -1.99
N ARG A 252 27.53 -13.33 -1.94
CA ARG A 252 28.04 -12.01 -1.54
C ARG A 252 27.23 -10.95 -2.30
N PRO A 253 26.72 -9.89 -1.64
CA PRO A 253 26.09 -8.79 -2.35
C PRO A 253 27.10 -8.25 -3.35
N ARG A 254 26.82 -8.37 -4.65
CA ARG A 254 27.54 -7.64 -5.67
C ARG A 254 27.28 -6.16 -5.42
N PRO A 255 28.32 -5.32 -5.38
CA PRO A 255 28.13 -3.89 -5.36
C PRO A 255 27.32 -3.50 -6.60
N ILE A 256 26.29 -2.71 -6.41
CA ILE A 256 25.46 -2.14 -7.47
C ILE A 256 26.41 -1.25 -8.29
N ALA A 257 26.87 -1.74 -9.44
CA ALA A 257 27.56 -0.90 -10.40
C ALA A 257 26.54 0.14 -10.88
N ALA A 258 26.82 1.40 -10.58
CA ALA A 258 26.08 2.54 -11.10
C ALA A 258 26.28 2.56 -12.63
N THR A 259 25.37 1.95 -13.38
CA THR A 259 25.26 2.17 -14.82
C THR A 259 24.61 3.52 -15.01
N ALA A 260 25.46 4.54 -15.09
CA ALA A 260 25.09 5.86 -15.57
C ALA A 260 24.53 5.70 -17.00
N ARG A 261 23.23 5.70 -17.15
CA ARG A 261 22.60 5.92 -18.46
C ARG A 261 22.86 7.35 -18.86
N LYS A 262 23.62 7.50 -19.95
CA LYS A 262 23.87 8.78 -20.61
C LYS A 262 22.53 9.43 -20.97
N PRO A 263 22.30 10.72 -20.61
CA PRO A 263 21.07 11.39 -20.98
C PRO A 263 20.98 11.49 -22.52
N PRO A 264 19.77 11.45 -23.11
CA PRO A 264 19.58 11.64 -24.53
C PRO A 264 20.00 13.05 -24.90
N THR A 265 20.73 13.17 -26.00
CA THR A 265 21.13 14.43 -26.63
C THR A 265 19.90 15.25 -26.99
N PRO A 266 19.87 16.58 -26.73
CA PRO A 266 18.73 17.41 -27.14
C PRO A 266 18.63 17.44 -28.63
N ALA A 267 17.43 17.19 -29.16
CA ALA A 267 17.11 17.30 -30.56
C ALA A 267 17.33 18.75 -31.05
N THR A 268 18.06 18.87 -32.13
CA THR A 268 18.38 20.11 -32.83
C THR A 268 17.09 20.90 -33.16
N SER A 269 17.06 22.15 -32.73
CA SER A 269 16.00 23.10 -33.00
C SER A 269 15.76 23.28 -34.52
N LEU A 270 14.52 23.03 -34.93
CA LEU A 270 14.03 23.41 -36.25
C LEU A 270 13.91 24.95 -36.36
N PRO A 271 14.34 25.56 -37.46
CA PRO A 271 14.25 27.01 -37.63
C PRO A 271 12.79 27.44 -37.88
N TRP A 272 12.36 28.47 -37.16
CA TRP A 272 11.10 29.18 -37.35
C TRP A 272 11.05 29.81 -38.75
N ARG A 273 10.09 29.41 -39.59
CA ARG A 273 9.73 30.18 -40.77
C ARG A 273 8.93 31.40 -40.32
N LYS A 274 9.45 32.59 -40.70
CA LYS A 274 8.71 33.84 -40.60
C LYS A 274 7.51 33.77 -41.55
N ALA A 275 6.32 34.05 -41.04
CA ALA A 275 5.16 34.36 -41.89
C ALA A 275 5.31 35.78 -42.41
N ASP A 276 5.37 35.94 -43.74
CA ASP A 276 5.26 37.23 -44.42
C ASP A 276 3.84 37.74 -44.27
N THR A 277 3.75 38.92 -43.67
CA THR A 277 2.56 39.79 -43.78
C THR A 277 2.73 40.67 -44.98
N SER A 278 1.94 40.49 -46.03
CA SER A 278 1.72 41.47 -47.09
C SER A 278 0.28 41.37 -47.57
N SER A 279 -0.37 42.54 -47.49
CA SER A 279 -1.62 43.01 -48.12
C SER A 279 -2.91 42.62 -47.44
#